data_2bf8bf8da8f83375687f83717d94a735
#
_entry.id   2bf8bf8da8f83375687f83717d94a735
#
_cell.length_a   1.000
_cell.length_b   1.000
_cell.length_c   1.000
_cell.angle_alpha   90.00
_cell.angle_beta   90.00
_cell.angle_gamma   90.00
#
_symmetry.space_group_name_H-M   'P 1'
#
loop_
_entity.id
_entity.type
_entity.pdbx_description
1 polymer ?
#
loop_
_entity_poly.entity_id
_entity_poly.type
_entity_poly.pdbx_seq_one_letter_code
_entity_poly.pdbx_strand_id
1 'polypeptide(L)'
;MFKITVALAAACTLCAQVKSPDLPAPFATPDTANPGKMVAKPEAAKLIVPAGFTVEEYAAGFQKPRYMLQGVSGEVLVTESIAKGNVLVLTDSGKTRKKLLEGLDRPYGLAWHKEYLYVAEATSIKRYKYDVKAMTAGTGEEVVSLKGYDKGHWTHGLAFDAKGEYLYISVGSSADHVIGDPEDRATILRFHPDGSGKAIYATGLRNAIGLKFAPKSNEIWTSVQERDHFGDDLVPDFFTSVRQGGFYGWPYAYIGPHADPRAAGQRKDLVDSTITPDVVLPAHAAVLDFTFYNGKAFPAEYRGGAFLAFHGSSNRSKRLGYSVAFVPFKNGKPTGPEIGRASCRERVCYPV
;
A
#
# COMPACT_ATOMS: atom_id res chain seq x y z
N MET A 1 -21.40 -58.92 -5.27
CA MET A 1 -20.18 -58.06 -5.38
C MET A 1 -20.51 -56.91 -6.33
N PHE A 2 -20.89 -55.76 -5.79
CA PHE A 2 -21.12 -54.52 -6.58
C PHE A 2 -19.86 -53.69 -6.51
N LYS A 3 -19.22 -53.42 -7.64
CA LYS A 3 -18.11 -52.46 -7.76
C LYS A 3 -18.69 -51.08 -7.96
N ILE A 4 -18.50 -50.20 -6.99
CA ILE A 4 -18.80 -48.77 -7.10
C ILE A 4 -17.54 -48.08 -7.66
N THR A 5 -17.62 -47.61 -8.89
CA THR A 5 -16.58 -46.78 -9.50
C THR A 5 -16.89 -45.34 -9.16
N VAL A 6 -16.06 -44.74 -8.30
CA VAL A 6 -16.15 -43.31 -7.99
C VAL A 6 -15.33 -42.56 -9.06
N ALA A 7 -16.04 -41.83 -9.92
CA ALA A 7 -15.43 -40.91 -10.86
C ALA A 7 -15.11 -39.59 -10.13
N LEU A 8 -13.82 -39.28 -9.91
CA LEU A 8 -13.38 -37.97 -9.45
C LEU A 8 -13.49 -36.99 -10.63
N ALA A 9 -14.50 -36.13 -10.61
CA ALA A 9 -14.58 -34.99 -11.52
C ALA A 9 -13.65 -33.90 -10.98
N ALA A 10 -12.50 -33.71 -11.63
CA ALA A 10 -11.65 -32.55 -11.39
C ALA A 10 -12.34 -31.31 -11.94
N ALA A 11 -12.91 -30.50 -11.06
CA ALA A 11 -13.42 -29.19 -11.42
C ALA A 11 -12.22 -28.26 -11.71
N CYS A 12 -11.82 -28.16 -12.98
CA CYS A 12 -10.99 -27.06 -13.45
C CYS A 12 -11.76 -25.75 -13.28
N THR A 13 -11.49 -25.02 -12.20
CA THR A 13 -11.93 -23.64 -12.08
C THR A 13 -11.16 -22.84 -13.13
N LEU A 14 -11.80 -22.52 -14.24
CA LEU A 14 -11.30 -21.52 -15.18
C LEU A 14 -11.21 -20.18 -14.41
N CYS A 15 -10.04 -19.84 -13.91
CA CYS A 15 -9.73 -18.46 -13.56
C CYS A 15 -9.83 -17.68 -14.86
N ALA A 16 -10.85 -16.83 -14.97
CA ALA A 16 -10.90 -15.81 -16.02
C ALA A 16 -9.61 -15.00 -15.87
N GLN A 17 -8.69 -15.16 -16.81
CA GLN A 17 -7.48 -14.34 -16.85
C GLN A 17 -7.95 -12.89 -17.06
N VAL A 18 -7.59 -12.01 -16.14
CA VAL A 18 -7.71 -10.57 -16.33
C VAL A 18 -6.93 -10.25 -17.61
N LYS A 19 -7.62 -9.71 -18.62
CA LYS A 19 -6.97 -9.36 -19.88
C LYS A 19 -5.88 -8.33 -19.57
N SER A 20 -4.65 -8.59 -20.02
CA SER A 20 -3.55 -7.64 -19.89
C SER A 20 -3.96 -6.28 -20.47
N PRO A 21 -3.79 -5.18 -19.74
CA PRO A 21 -4.15 -3.87 -20.25
C PRO A 21 -3.33 -3.50 -21.48
N ASP A 22 -3.89 -2.65 -22.33
CA ASP A 22 -3.18 -2.08 -23.47
C ASP A 22 -2.19 -1.03 -22.93
N LEU A 23 -0.90 -1.33 -22.98
CA LEU A 23 0.16 -0.48 -22.44
C LEU A 23 0.93 0.21 -23.58
N PRO A 24 1.38 1.46 -23.40
CA PRO A 24 2.26 2.10 -24.36
C PRO A 24 3.60 1.33 -24.46
N ALA A 25 4.31 1.53 -25.57
CA ALA A 25 5.67 1.01 -25.69
C ALA A 25 6.60 1.66 -24.65
N PRO A 26 7.59 0.93 -24.12
CA PRO A 26 8.64 1.54 -23.31
C PRO A 26 9.30 2.71 -24.04
N PHE A 27 9.54 3.80 -23.31
CA PHE A 27 10.18 5.02 -23.83
C PHE A 27 9.39 5.74 -24.94
N ALA A 28 8.06 5.53 -25.02
CA ALA A 28 7.18 6.24 -25.96
C ALA A 28 7.20 7.76 -25.77
N THR A 29 7.49 8.22 -24.56
CA THR A 29 7.73 9.63 -24.23
C THR A 29 9.09 9.76 -23.52
N PRO A 30 9.72 10.96 -23.56
CA PRO A 30 10.96 11.20 -22.85
C PRO A 30 10.84 10.97 -21.34
N ASP A 31 11.89 10.44 -20.72
CA ASP A 31 12.04 10.40 -19.27
C ASP A 31 12.14 11.85 -18.74
N THR A 32 11.27 12.20 -17.80
CA THR A 32 11.13 13.57 -17.32
C THR A 32 11.06 13.62 -15.79
N ALA A 33 12.11 14.16 -15.17
CA ALA A 33 12.08 14.50 -13.76
C ALA A 33 11.28 15.80 -13.53
N ASN A 34 10.17 15.72 -12.79
CA ASN A 34 9.30 16.87 -12.49
C ASN A 34 8.74 16.77 -11.05
N PRO A 35 9.64 16.78 -10.04
CA PRO A 35 9.23 16.62 -8.65
C PRO A 35 8.32 17.75 -8.18
N GLY A 36 7.43 17.45 -7.25
CA GLY A 36 6.59 18.44 -6.56
C GLY A 36 7.43 19.48 -5.81
N LYS A 37 6.95 20.71 -5.74
CA LYS A 37 7.54 21.76 -4.90
C LYS A 37 6.57 22.08 -3.75
N MET A 38 7.11 22.13 -2.54
CA MET A 38 6.36 22.61 -1.38
C MET A 38 6.21 24.12 -1.47
N VAL A 39 4.98 24.59 -1.36
CA VAL A 39 4.66 26.03 -1.30
C VAL A 39 3.65 26.26 -0.19
N ALA A 40 3.54 27.49 0.30
CA ALA A 40 2.49 27.87 1.23
C ALA A 40 1.12 27.63 0.59
N LYS A 41 0.16 27.13 1.37
CA LYS A 41 -1.22 26.94 0.91
C LYS A 41 -1.83 28.30 0.57
N PRO A 42 -2.27 28.55 -0.67
CA PRO A 42 -2.99 29.77 -1.00
C PRO A 42 -4.31 29.86 -0.22
N GLU A 43 -4.71 31.05 0.20
CA GLU A 43 -5.97 31.25 0.92
C GLU A 43 -7.19 30.77 0.14
N ALA A 44 -7.16 30.92 -1.18
CA ALA A 44 -8.23 30.47 -2.08
C ALA A 44 -8.16 28.97 -2.47
N ALA A 45 -7.19 28.21 -1.96
CA ALA A 45 -7.04 26.79 -2.29
C ALA A 45 -8.25 25.99 -1.81
N LYS A 46 -8.93 25.34 -2.74
CA LYS A 46 -10.07 24.46 -2.46
C LYS A 46 -9.78 23.05 -2.95
N LEU A 47 -10.08 22.06 -2.12
CA LEU A 47 -10.13 20.68 -2.54
C LEU A 47 -11.38 20.45 -3.40
N ILE A 48 -11.22 19.74 -4.51
CA ILE A 48 -12.33 19.33 -5.36
C ILE A 48 -12.81 17.98 -4.87
N VAL A 49 -14.07 17.89 -4.50
CA VAL A 49 -14.73 16.66 -4.09
C VAL A 49 -15.96 16.39 -4.97
N PRO A 50 -16.41 15.14 -5.11
CA PRO A 50 -17.63 14.81 -5.83
C PRO A 50 -18.85 15.54 -5.25
N ALA A 51 -19.89 15.73 -6.06
CA ALA A 51 -21.15 16.34 -5.59
C ALA A 51 -21.73 15.56 -4.40
N GLY A 52 -22.18 16.28 -3.38
CA GLY A 52 -22.70 15.70 -2.14
C GLY A 52 -21.65 15.38 -1.09
N PHE A 53 -20.35 15.59 -1.36
CA PHE A 53 -19.28 15.46 -0.38
C PHE A 53 -18.81 16.82 0.12
N THR A 54 -18.41 16.88 1.37
CA THR A 54 -17.68 17.98 1.98
C THR A 54 -16.31 17.50 2.44
N VAL A 55 -15.34 18.42 2.53
CA VAL A 55 -14.03 18.14 3.10
C VAL A 55 -13.70 19.20 4.12
N GLU A 56 -13.26 18.76 5.29
CA GLU A 56 -12.92 19.61 6.42
C GLU A 56 -11.54 19.21 6.93
N GLU A 57 -10.80 20.18 7.49
CA GLU A 57 -9.55 19.90 8.17
C GLU A 57 -9.83 19.21 9.49
N TYR A 58 -9.35 17.99 9.65
CA TYR A 58 -9.49 17.22 10.90
C TYR A 58 -8.44 17.62 11.93
N ALA A 59 -7.19 17.79 11.51
CA ALA A 59 -6.08 18.24 12.33
C ALA A 59 -4.93 18.73 11.44
N ALA A 60 -4.10 19.65 11.95
CA ALA A 60 -2.96 20.22 11.24
C ALA A 60 -1.70 20.27 12.10
N GLY A 61 -0.58 20.75 11.53
CA GLY A 61 0.68 20.97 12.25
C GLY A 61 1.45 19.69 12.55
N PHE A 62 1.42 18.71 11.65
CA PHE A 62 2.21 17.47 11.70
C PHE A 62 3.57 17.65 11.04
N GLN A 63 4.52 16.79 11.45
CA GLN A 63 5.83 16.67 10.81
C GLN A 63 5.87 15.42 9.91
N LYS A 64 5.66 15.57 8.59
CA LYS A 64 5.63 14.48 7.61
C LYS A 64 4.69 13.33 8.03
N PRO A 65 3.39 13.56 8.23
CA PRO A 65 2.44 12.49 8.54
C PRO A 65 2.38 11.50 7.37
N ARG A 66 2.39 10.20 7.67
CA ARG A 66 2.47 9.19 6.62
C ARG A 66 1.42 8.09 6.73
N TYR A 67 1.09 7.65 7.91
CA TYR A 67 0.15 6.56 8.11
C TYR A 67 -0.85 6.90 9.20
N MET A 68 -2.10 6.47 9.01
CA MET A 68 -3.16 6.63 10.00
C MET A 68 -3.79 5.28 10.31
N LEU A 69 -4.08 5.06 11.58
CA LEU A 69 -4.78 3.87 12.06
C LEU A 69 -5.89 4.30 13.01
N GLN A 70 -7.10 3.78 12.80
CA GLN A 70 -8.18 3.95 13.76
C GLN A 70 -7.84 3.19 15.03
N GLY A 71 -7.92 3.85 16.15
CA GLY A 71 -7.72 3.25 17.47
C GLY A 71 -8.92 2.47 17.94
N VAL A 72 -8.73 1.73 19.03
CA VAL A 72 -9.70 0.77 19.58
C VAL A 72 -10.94 1.47 20.16
N SER A 73 -10.79 2.71 20.64
CA SER A 73 -11.87 3.53 21.23
C SER A 73 -12.36 4.64 20.28
N GLY A 74 -11.94 4.60 19.00
CA GLY A 74 -12.33 5.60 18.00
C GLY A 74 -11.34 6.76 17.84
N GLU A 75 -10.24 6.79 18.61
CA GLU A 75 -9.13 7.69 18.43
C GLU A 75 -8.45 7.43 17.07
N VAL A 76 -7.67 8.40 16.57
CA VAL A 76 -6.86 8.23 15.35
C VAL A 76 -5.38 8.28 15.72
N LEU A 77 -4.65 7.24 15.38
CA LEU A 77 -3.19 7.21 15.50
C LEU A 77 -2.57 7.72 14.20
N VAL A 78 -1.53 8.56 14.32
CA VAL A 78 -0.80 9.11 13.16
C VAL A 78 0.69 8.95 13.37
N THR A 79 1.40 8.43 12.36
CA THR A 79 2.87 8.39 12.37
C THR A 79 3.46 9.66 11.76
N GLU A 80 4.45 10.23 12.43
CA GLU A 80 5.31 11.27 11.88
C GLU A 80 6.65 10.64 11.45
N SER A 81 6.81 10.42 10.13
CA SER A 81 7.94 9.64 9.56
C SER A 81 9.18 10.50 9.36
N ILE A 82 9.75 10.95 10.45
CA ILE A 82 11.04 11.64 10.51
C ILE A 82 12.05 10.83 11.34
N ALA A 83 13.33 11.14 11.24
CA ALA A 83 14.33 10.65 12.20
C ALA A 83 13.93 11.13 13.60
N LYS A 84 13.88 10.21 14.57
CA LYS A 84 13.27 10.45 15.90
C LYS A 84 11.81 10.88 15.80
N GLY A 85 11.06 10.17 14.97
CA GLY A 85 9.64 10.41 14.72
C GLY A 85 8.73 9.97 15.86
N ASN A 86 7.45 10.23 15.70
CA ASN A 86 6.44 10.01 16.72
C ASN A 86 5.30 9.12 16.22
N VAL A 87 4.59 8.49 17.14
CA VAL A 87 3.20 8.09 16.95
C VAL A 87 2.34 8.99 17.83
N LEU A 88 1.40 9.68 17.22
CA LEU A 88 0.48 10.59 17.87
C LEU A 88 -0.90 9.94 18.03
N VAL A 89 -1.61 10.26 19.12
CA VAL A 89 -3.04 9.94 19.32
C VAL A 89 -3.82 11.23 19.20
N LEU A 90 -4.85 11.20 18.36
CA LEU A 90 -5.79 12.30 18.16
C LEU A 90 -7.16 11.89 18.72
N THR A 91 -7.75 12.73 19.57
CA THR A 91 -9.10 12.57 20.10
C THR A 91 -9.93 13.83 19.84
N ASP A 92 -11.18 13.85 20.29
CA ASP A 92 -12.10 14.98 20.17
C ASP A 92 -12.19 15.52 18.73
N SER A 93 -12.35 14.60 17.76
CA SER A 93 -12.37 14.95 16.33
C SER A 93 -11.10 15.72 15.89
N GLY A 94 -9.93 15.29 16.36
CA GLY A 94 -8.63 15.86 16.00
C GLY A 94 -8.20 17.09 16.81
N LYS A 95 -9.06 17.61 17.70
CA LYS A 95 -8.78 18.82 18.51
C LYS A 95 -7.74 18.58 19.58
N THR A 96 -7.71 17.39 20.15
CA THR A 96 -6.75 16.99 21.18
C THR A 96 -5.67 16.08 20.59
N ARG A 97 -4.41 16.39 20.88
CA ARG A 97 -3.23 15.62 20.39
C ARG A 97 -2.34 15.25 21.57
N LYS A 98 -1.94 13.97 21.59
CA LYS A 98 -0.99 13.43 22.57
C LYS A 98 0.08 12.63 21.84
N LYS A 99 1.35 12.74 22.27
CA LYS A 99 2.39 11.80 21.84
C LYS A 99 2.19 10.47 22.56
N LEU A 100 2.02 9.41 21.77
CA LEU A 100 1.94 8.04 22.28
C LEU A 100 3.34 7.43 22.39
N LEU A 101 4.12 7.59 21.32
CA LEU A 101 5.51 7.12 21.21
C LEU A 101 6.35 8.24 20.60
N GLU A 102 7.62 8.29 20.97
CA GLU A 102 8.59 9.27 20.45
C GLU A 102 9.97 8.67 20.24
N GLY A 103 10.80 9.33 19.44
CA GLY A 103 12.18 8.92 19.18
C GLY A 103 12.32 7.73 18.24
N LEU A 104 11.29 7.38 17.48
CA LEU A 104 11.26 6.25 16.56
C LEU A 104 12.01 6.56 15.25
N ASP A 105 12.64 5.55 14.63
CA ASP A 105 13.30 5.72 13.33
C ASP A 105 12.28 5.67 12.19
N ARG A 106 11.82 6.85 11.76
CA ARG A 106 10.90 7.00 10.62
C ARG A 106 9.70 6.03 10.71
N PRO A 107 8.87 6.09 11.75
CA PRO A 107 7.75 5.17 11.91
C PRO A 107 6.77 5.30 10.73
N TYR A 108 6.28 4.17 10.21
CA TYR A 108 5.35 4.14 9.10
C TYR A 108 4.11 3.31 9.41
N GLY A 109 4.09 2.02 9.08
CA GLY A 109 2.94 1.14 9.23
C GLY A 109 2.58 0.88 10.69
N LEU A 110 1.29 0.86 10.97
CA LEU A 110 0.70 0.54 12.26
C LEU A 110 -0.29 -0.61 12.11
N ALA A 111 -0.32 -1.51 13.07
CA ALA A 111 -1.33 -2.58 13.11
C ALA A 111 -1.68 -2.97 14.55
N TRP A 112 -2.95 -3.32 14.78
CA TRP A 112 -3.40 -3.88 16.05
C TRP A 112 -3.32 -5.40 16.04
N HIS A 113 -2.84 -5.98 17.16
CA HIS A 113 -2.97 -7.40 17.43
C HIS A 113 -3.18 -7.62 18.91
N LYS A 114 -4.36 -8.09 19.29
CA LYS A 114 -4.79 -8.23 20.70
C LYS A 114 -4.58 -6.89 21.45
N GLU A 115 -3.87 -6.91 22.57
CA GLU A 115 -3.56 -5.72 23.36
C GLU A 115 -2.31 -4.96 22.91
N TYR A 116 -1.73 -5.29 21.75
CA TYR A 116 -0.50 -4.68 21.25
C TYR A 116 -0.73 -3.80 20.03
N LEU A 117 -0.10 -2.64 20.04
CA LEU A 117 0.16 -1.83 18.85
C LEU A 117 1.51 -2.24 18.25
N TYR A 118 1.50 -2.69 17.01
CA TYR A 118 2.70 -2.93 16.21
C TYR A 118 3.03 -1.69 15.42
N VAL A 119 4.31 -1.31 15.41
CA VAL A 119 4.85 -0.14 14.71
C VAL A 119 5.99 -0.58 13.84
N ALA A 120 5.91 -0.29 12.54
CA ALA A 120 7.02 -0.44 11.62
C ALA A 120 7.90 0.80 11.66
N GLU A 121 9.16 0.60 12.00
CA GLU A 121 10.24 1.56 11.83
C GLU A 121 11.06 1.18 10.58
N ALA A 122 11.93 2.04 10.10
CA ALA A 122 12.75 1.75 8.92
C ALA A 122 13.67 0.52 9.08
N THR A 123 14.04 0.18 10.31
CA THR A 123 14.98 -0.90 10.62
C THR A 123 14.41 -1.99 11.53
N SER A 124 13.17 -1.87 11.97
CA SER A 124 12.56 -2.86 12.89
C SER A 124 11.04 -2.83 12.89
N ILE A 125 10.43 -3.92 13.31
CA ILE A 125 9.04 -3.93 13.77
C ILE A 125 9.07 -4.11 15.27
N LYS A 126 8.42 -3.19 15.99
CA LYS A 126 8.27 -3.25 17.43
C LYS A 126 6.81 -3.37 17.81
N ARG A 127 6.54 -4.06 18.93
CA ARG A 127 5.20 -4.08 19.54
C ARG A 127 5.22 -3.39 20.90
N TYR A 128 4.11 -2.74 21.21
CA TYR A 128 3.92 -1.97 22.44
C TYR A 128 2.60 -2.39 23.07
N LYS A 129 2.61 -2.79 24.33
CA LYS A 129 1.35 -3.04 25.04
C LYS A 129 0.60 -1.73 25.19
N TYR A 130 -0.65 -1.69 24.73
CA TYR A 130 -1.46 -0.47 24.70
C TYR A 130 -2.52 -0.48 25.79
N ASP A 131 -2.54 0.57 26.61
CA ASP A 131 -3.62 0.82 27.55
C ASP A 131 -4.71 1.67 26.87
N VAL A 132 -5.83 1.06 26.55
CA VAL A 132 -6.95 1.69 25.85
C VAL A 132 -7.58 2.83 26.66
N LYS A 133 -7.64 2.70 27.99
CA LYS A 133 -8.26 3.72 28.86
C LYS A 133 -7.37 4.94 29.06
N ALA A 134 -6.10 4.70 29.34
CA ALA A 134 -5.12 5.77 29.52
C ALA A 134 -4.58 6.32 28.19
N MET A 135 -4.81 5.62 27.09
CA MET A 135 -4.20 5.91 25.77
C MET A 135 -2.67 6.07 25.90
N THR A 136 -2.04 5.07 26.50
CA THR A 136 -0.58 5.01 26.71
C THR A 136 -0.02 3.71 26.17
N ALA A 137 1.24 3.73 25.80
CA ALA A 137 1.97 2.55 25.35
C ALA A 137 3.12 2.23 26.32
N GLY A 138 3.34 0.95 26.56
CA GLY A 138 4.45 0.44 27.36
C GLY A 138 5.79 0.53 26.64
N THR A 139 6.80 -0.15 27.17
CA THR A 139 8.11 -0.29 26.54
C THR A 139 8.00 -1.10 25.24
N GLY A 140 8.71 -0.66 24.19
CA GLY A 140 8.76 -1.35 22.91
C GLY A 140 9.59 -2.62 22.97
N GLU A 141 9.06 -3.69 22.39
CA GLU A 141 9.75 -4.96 22.17
C GLU A 141 9.98 -5.15 20.67
N GLU A 142 11.23 -5.29 20.23
CA GLU A 142 11.53 -5.61 18.84
C GLU A 142 11.15 -7.06 18.55
N VAL A 143 10.24 -7.27 17.60
CA VAL A 143 9.79 -8.61 17.19
C VAL A 143 10.39 -9.03 15.84
N VAL A 144 10.68 -8.08 14.95
CA VAL A 144 11.35 -8.36 13.67
C VAL A 144 12.43 -7.32 13.43
N SER A 145 13.66 -7.78 13.17
CA SER A 145 14.74 -6.92 12.71
C SER A 145 14.64 -6.72 11.19
N LEU A 146 14.65 -5.45 10.77
CA LEU A 146 14.69 -5.03 9.37
C LEU A 146 15.99 -4.25 9.07
N LYS A 147 17.06 -4.52 9.81
CA LYS A 147 18.38 -3.91 9.57
C LYS A 147 18.86 -4.20 8.16
N GLY A 148 19.26 -3.14 7.43
CA GLY A 148 19.66 -3.23 6.02
C GLY A 148 18.54 -2.95 5.02
N TYR A 149 17.27 -2.82 5.48
CA TYR A 149 16.14 -2.46 4.61
C TYR A 149 15.78 -0.96 4.66
N ASP A 150 16.55 -0.16 5.37
CA ASP A 150 16.38 1.29 5.55
C ASP A 150 16.82 2.14 4.34
N LYS A 151 17.43 1.51 3.32
CA LYS A 151 17.84 2.13 2.05
C LYS A 151 16.88 1.78 0.93
N GLY A 152 16.75 2.67 -0.06
CA GLY A 152 15.79 2.52 -1.14
C GLY A 152 14.36 2.72 -0.62
N HIS A 153 13.48 1.76 -0.88
CA HIS A 153 12.10 1.78 -0.39
C HIS A 153 12.05 1.25 1.05
N TRP A 154 12.09 2.17 2.00
CA TRP A 154 12.21 1.91 3.45
C TRP A 154 10.88 1.85 4.21
N THR A 155 9.76 2.09 3.55
CA THR A 155 8.44 2.02 4.17
C THR A 155 7.97 0.58 4.29
N HIS A 156 7.37 0.22 5.43
CA HIS A 156 6.88 -1.13 5.69
C HIS A 156 5.41 -1.07 6.10
N GLY A 157 4.53 -1.59 5.25
CA GLY A 157 3.13 -1.83 5.60
C GLY A 157 3.01 -3.04 6.52
N LEU A 158 2.04 -2.99 7.44
CA LEU A 158 1.75 -4.08 8.37
C LEU A 158 0.30 -4.52 8.25
N ALA A 159 0.04 -5.82 8.27
CA ALA A 159 -1.29 -6.37 8.40
C ALA A 159 -1.27 -7.70 9.16
N PHE A 160 -2.30 -7.94 9.96
CA PHE A 160 -2.58 -9.26 10.52
C PHE A 160 -3.73 -9.91 9.76
N ASP A 161 -3.67 -11.22 9.59
CA ASP A 161 -4.82 -11.98 9.11
C ASP A 161 -5.99 -11.93 10.12
N ALA A 162 -7.18 -12.30 9.68
CA ALA A 162 -8.39 -12.18 10.52
C ALA A 162 -8.33 -13.05 11.79
N LYS A 163 -7.52 -14.10 11.81
CA LYS A 163 -7.30 -14.96 12.98
C LYS A 163 -6.21 -14.44 13.91
N GLY A 164 -5.39 -13.50 13.42
CA GLY A 164 -4.20 -13.02 14.13
C GLY A 164 -3.11 -14.07 14.27
N GLU A 165 -3.08 -15.06 13.38
CA GLU A 165 -2.07 -16.11 13.37
C GLU A 165 -0.76 -15.65 12.73
N TYR A 166 -0.86 -14.70 11.77
CA TYR A 166 0.29 -14.21 11.02
C TYR A 166 0.32 -12.69 10.89
N LEU A 167 1.53 -12.16 11.02
CA LEU A 167 1.91 -10.79 10.68
C LEU A 167 2.48 -10.78 9.27
N TYR A 168 1.94 -9.92 8.40
CA TYR A 168 2.45 -9.66 7.06
C TYR A 168 3.14 -8.31 7.02
N ILE A 169 4.31 -8.26 6.37
CA ILE A 169 5.16 -7.07 6.28
C ILE A 169 5.54 -6.86 4.82
N SER A 170 5.33 -5.67 4.28
CA SER A 170 5.85 -5.31 2.97
C SER A 170 7.30 -4.84 3.06
N VAL A 171 8.14 -5.29 2.14
CA VAL A 171 9.54 -4.89 2.01
C VAL A 171 9.79 -4.47 0.57
N GLY A 172 10.05 -3.20 0.35
CA GLY A 172 10.30 -2.66 -0.99
C GLY A 172 11.70 -2.98 -1.51
N SER A 173 11.92 -2.79 -2.81
CA SER A 173 13.22 -2.95 -3.47
C SER A 173 14.28 -1.96 -2.95
N SER A 174 15.55 -2.29 -3.17
CA SER A 174 16.64 -1.40 -2.77
C SER A 174 16.83 -0.19 -3.72
N ALA A 175 16.29 -0.27 -4.93
CA ALA A 175 16.42 0.77 -5.95
C ALA A 175 15.20 0.79 -6.89
N ASP A 176 15.17 1.72 -7.84
CA ASP A 176 14.17 1.78 -8.89
C ASP A 176 14.14 0.49 -9.72
N HIS A 177 15.30 0.08 -10.21
CA HIS A 177 15.52 -1.18 -10.89
C HIS A 177 16.91 -1.72 -10.55
N VAL A 178 16.97 -2.95 -10.07
CA VAL A 178 18.22 -3.68 -9.80
C VAL A 178 17.98 -5.17 -9.95
N ILE A 179 18.91 -5.86 -10.63
CA ILE A 179 18.93 -7.32 -10.71
C ILE A 179 19.88 -7.83 -9.62
N GLY A 180 19.45 -8.88 -8.91
CA GLY A 180 20.22 -9.44 -7.80
C GLY A 180 20.01 -8.73 -6.46
N ASP A 181 18.91 -8.01 -6.30
CA ASP A 181 18.46 -7.56 -4.96
C ASP A 181 18.33 -8.77 -4.01
N PRO A 182 18.55 -8.61 -2.71
CA PRO A 182 18.26 -9.67 -1.75
C PRO A 182 16.87 -10.28 -1.96
N GLU A 183 16.75 -11.60 -1.84
CA GLU A 183 15.53 -12.34 -2.18
C GLU A 183 14.28 -11.95 -1.40
N ASP A 184 14.44 -11.35 -0.23
CA ASP A 184 13.38 -10.84 0.63
C ASP A 184 13.07 -9.34 0.41
N ARG A 185 13.69 -8.71 -0.60
CA ARG A 185 13.31 -7.39 -1.12
C ARG A 185 12.25 -7.52 -2.23
N ALA A 186 11.48 -6.45 -2.42
CA ALA A 186 10.33 -6.41 -3.35
C ALA A 186 9.32 -7.54 -3.06
N THR A 187 9.03 -7.77 -1.77
CA THR A 187 8.25 -8.91 -1.27
C THR A 187 7.18 -8.49 -0.27
N ILE A 188 6.27 -9.41 -0.02
CA ILE A 188 5.53 -9.48 1.23
C ILE A 188 6.08 -10.64 2.04
N LEU A 189 6.58 -10.37 3.23
CA LEU A 189 7.04 -11.35 4.19
C LEU A 189 5.91 -11.71 5.16
N ARG A 190 5.93 -12.93 5.68
CA ARG A 190 5.01 -13.43 6.70
C ARG A 190 5.79 -13.94 7.90
N PHE A 191 5.29 -13.64 9.10
CA PHE A 191 5.84 -14.06 10.40
C PHE A 191 4.72 -14.50 11.32
N HIS A 192 5.02 -15.21 12.40
CA HIS A 192 4.14 -15.25 13.55
C HIS A 192 4.14 -13.89 14.29
N PRO A 193 3.14 -13.59 15.14
CA PRO A 193 3.08 -12.32 15.85
C PRO A 193 4.28 -12.02 16.76
N ASP A 194 4.99 -13.05 17.20
CA ASP A 194 6.23 -12.93 17.98
C ASP A 194 7.49 -12.71 17.13
N GLY A 195 7.34 -12.61 15.80
CA GLY A 195 8.44 -12.43 14.85
C GLY A 195 9.13 -13.72 14.40
N SER A 196 8.71 -14.87 14.90
CA SER A 196 9.22 -16.16 14.46
C SER A 196 8.61 -16.61 13.11
N GLY A 197 9.14 -17.67 12.50
CA GLY A 197 8.55 -18.31 11.34
C GLY A 197 8.60 -17.48 10.04
N LYS A 198 9.68 -16.70 9.81
CA LYS A 198 9.87 -15.92 8.58
C LYS A 198 9.63 -16.76 7.33
N ALA A 199 8.77 -16.29 6.46
CA ALA A 199 8.55 -16.86 5.13
C ALA A 199 8.27 -15.76 4.10
N ILE A 200 8.72 -15.96 2.87
CA ILE A 200 8.34 -15.11 1.75
C ILE A 200 6.93 -15.52 1.31
N TYR A 201 6.00 -14.57 1.35
CA TYR A 201 4.60 -14.82 0.96
C TYR A 201 4.37 -14.56 -0.54
N ALA A 202 4.92 -13.46 -1.07
CA ALA A 202 4.87 -13.11 -2.49
C ALA A 202 6.09 -12.27 -2.88
N THR A 203 6.43 -12.27 -4.16
CA THR A 203 7.63 -11.62 -4.71
C THR A 203 7.31 -10.75 -5.92
N GLY A 204 8.28 -9.94 -6.36
CA GLY A 204 8.13 -9.10 -7.55
C GLY A 204 7.25 -7.86 -7.35
N LEU A 205 7.00 -7.47 -6.11
CA LEU A 205 6.22 -6.31 -5.70
C LEU A 205 7.19 -5.15 -5.41
N ARG A 206 7.60 -4.41 -6.44
CA ARG A 206 8.68 -3.42 -6.37
C ARG A 206 8.66 -2.56 -5.10
N ASN A 207 7.56 -1.89 -4.84
CA ASN A 207 7.36 -1.09 -3.63
C ASN A 207 5.90 -1.21 -3.17
N ALA A 208 5.58 -2.33 -2.55
CA ALA A 208 4.30 -2.53 -1.89
C ALA A 208 4.25 -1.68 -0.63
N ILE A 209 3.31 -0.75 -0.53
CA ILE A 209 3.21 0.20 0.59
C ILE A 209 1.99 -0.08 1.45
N GLY A 210 0.80 0.06 0.88
CA GLY A 210 -0.43 -0.28 1.57
C GLY A 210 -0.58 -1.81 1.67
N LEU A 211 -0.98 -2.30 2.85
CA LEU A 211 -1.17 -3.72 3.09
C LEU A 211 -2.36 -3.92 4.03
N LYS A 212 -3.44 -4.52 3.53
CA LYS A 212 -4.65 -4.75 4.34
C LYS A 212 -5.39 -6.00 3.86
N PHE A 213 -6.08 -6.65 4.78
CA PHE A 213 -7.01 -7.72 4.43
C PHE A 213 -8.36 -7.16 4.01
N ALA A 214 -8.90 -7.69 2.93
CA ALA A 214 -10.23 -7.32 2.47
C ALA A 214 -11.28 -7.81 3.47
N PRO A 215 -12.25 -6.96 3.84
CA PRO A 215 -13.35 -7.37 4.70
C PRO A 215 -14.10 -8.57 4.09
N LYS A 216 -14.36 -9.59 4.89
CA LYS A 216 -15.13 -10.80 4.55
C LYS A 216 -14.41 -11.87 3.72
N SER A 217 -13.37 -11.58 2.94
CA SER A 217 -12.71 -12.59 2.11
C SER A 217 -11.40 -13.14 2.69
N ASN A 218 -10.82 -12.47 3.68
CA ASN A 218 -9.48 -12.77 4.21
C ASN A 218 -8.39 -12.82 3.11
N GLU A 219 -8.63 -12.16 1.97
CA GLU A 219 -7.64 -11.93 0.94
C GLU A 219 -6.80 -10.70 1.32
N ILE A 220 -5.48 -10.85 1.26
CA ILE A 220 -4.58 -9.71 1.45
C ILE A 220 -4.50 -8.89 0.16
N TRP A 221 -4.56 -7.58 0.30
CA TRP A 221 -4.47 -6.60 -0.78
C TRP A 221 -3.29 -5.67 -0.55
N THR A 222 -2.71 -5.19 -1.64
CA THR A 222 -1.61 -4.22 -1.59
C THR A 222 -1.73 -3.17 -2.69
N SER A 223 -1.21 -1.98 -2.40
CA SER A 223 -0.93 -0.93 -3.38
C SER A 223 0.57 -0.93 -3.68
N VAL A 224 0.94 -0.89 -4.95
CA VAL A 224 2.33 -1.00 -5.39
C VAL A 224 2.70 0.19 -6.26
N GLN A 225 3.81 0.83 -5.91
CA GLN A 225 4.45 1.82 -6.77
C GLN A 225 5.44 1.11 -7.68
N GLU A 226 5.25 1.31 -8.97
CA GLU A 226 6.10 0.75 -10.00
C GLU A 226 7.30 1.64 -10.34
N ARG A 227 8.12 1.16 -11.27
CA ARG A 227 9.41 1.75 -11.64
C ARG A 227 9.26 3.00 -12.51
N ASP A 228 10.25 3.85 -12.40
CA ASP A 228 10.39 5.07 -13.20
C ASP A 228 11.17 4.85 -14.49
N HIS A 229 11.36 5.91 -15.26
CA HIS A 229 12.26 5.99 -16.41
C HIS A 229 11.81 5.26 -17.69
N PHE A 230 10.52 4.97 -17.86
CA PHE A 230 9.94 4.41 -19.08
C PHE A 230 9.10 5.41 -19.90
N GLY A 231 9.04 6.66 -19.44
CA GLY A 231 8.21 7.72 -20.00
C GLY A 231 6.95 7.97 -19.15
N ASP A 232 6.11 8.87 -19.62
CA ASP A 232 5.00 9.42 -18.82
C ASP A 232 3.94 8.38 -18.39
N ASP A 233 3.63 7.42 -19.24
CA ASP A 233 2.49 6.52 -19.06
C ASP A 233 2.89 5.05 -18.79
N LEU A 234 4.18 4.81 -18.49
CA LEU A 234 4.74 3.52 -18.16
C LEU A 234 5.80 3.65 -17.05
N VAL A 235 5.88 2.81 -16.02
CA VAL A 235 5.03 1.65 -15.73
C VAL A 235 3.89 2.09 -14.81
N PRO A 236 2.66 1.64 -15.05
CA PRO A 236 1.55 1.94 -14.16
C PRO A 236 1.77 1.43 -12.75
N ASP A 237 1.40 2.23 -11.75
CA ASP A 237 1.17 1.73 -10.40
C ASP A 237 -0.01 0.74 -10.41
N PHE A 238 -0.18 -0.05 -9.36
CA PHE A 238 -1.31 -0.98 -9.31
C PHE A 238 -1.83 -1.25 -7.88
N PHE A 239 -3.05 -1.75 -7.84
CA PHE A 239 -3.72 -2.23 -6.64
C PHE A 239 -4.21 -3.66 -6.89
N THR A 240 -3.83 -4.61 -6.02
CA THR A 240 -4.08 -6.03 -6.31
C THR A 240 -4.24 -6.87 -5.06
N SER A 241 -4.99 -7.97 -5.21
CA SER A 241 -4.96 -9.09 -4.27
C SER A 241 -3.64 -9.84 -4.39
N VAL A 242 -3.13 -10.33 -3.28
CA VAL A 242 -1.82 -10.99 -3.23
C VAL A 242 -1.99 -12.48 -2.98
N ARG A 243 -1.44 -13.29 -3.89
CA ARG A 243 -1.47 -14.76 -3.81
C ARG A 243 -0.19 -15.27 -3.16
N GLN A 244 -0.33 -16.23 -2.28
CA GLN A 244 0.84 -16.95 -1.71
C GLN A 244 1.64 -17.62 -2.84
N GLY A 245 2.97 -17.40 -2.84
CA GLY A 245 3.87 -17.88 -3.88
C GLY A 245 3.78 -17.10 -5.21
N GLY A 246 2.96 -16.03 -5.26
CA GLY A 246 2.79 -15.22 -6.47
C GLY A 246 4.01 -14.37 -6.78
N PHE A 247 4.29 -14.20 -8.09
CA PHE A 247 5.29 -13.27 -8.62
C PHE A 247 4.60 -12.16 -9.42
N TYR A 248 4.93 -10.89 -9.11
CA TYR A 248 4.25 -9.71 -9.65
C TYR A 248 5.12 -8.87 -10.60
N GLY A 249 6.29 -9.38 -10.99
CA GLY A 249 7.07 -8.94 -12.13
C GLY A 249 8.42 -8.32 -11.81
N TRP A 250 8.55 -7.45 -10.83
CA TRP A 250 9.83 -6.78 -10.57
C TRP A 250 10.95 -7.78 -10.21
N PRO A 251 12.17 -7.66 -10.77
CA PRO A 251 12.65 -6.66 -11.73
C PRO A 251 12.51 -7.08 -13.20
N TYR A 252 11.99 -8.25 -13.51
CA TYR A 252 12.06 -8.88 -14.84
C TYR A 252 10.87 -8.58 -15.75
N ALA A 253 9.74 -8.25 -15.17
CA ALA A 253 8.50 -7.95 -15.88
C ALA A 253 7.67 -6.88 -15.15
N TYR A 254 6.57 -6.41 -15.77
CA TYR A 254 5.63 -5.45 -15.21
C TYR A 254 4.21 -5.69 -15.75
N ILE A 255 3.20 -5.44 -14.93
CA ILE A 255 1.76 -5.51 -15.28
C ILE A 255 1.41 -6.79 -16.05
N GLY A 256 1.74 -7.95 -15.49
CA GLY A 256 1.66 -9.24 -16.17
C GLY A 256 2.94 -9.58 -16.93
N PRO A 257 2.89 -10.42 -17.97
CA PRO A 257 4.06 -10.97 -18.65
C PRO A 257 4.72 -9.99 -19.63
N HIS A 258 4.74 -8.69 -19.34
CA HIS A 258 5.47 -7.72 -20.14
C HIS A 258 6.92 -7.67 -19.68
N ALA A 259 7.85 -8.18 -20.49
CA ALA A 259 9.27 -8.22 -20.14
C ALA A 259 9.84 -6.80 -19.97
N ASP A 260 10.60 -6.57 -18.90
CA ASP A 260 11.37 -5.34 -18.73
C ASP A 260 12.55 -5.33 -19.71
N PRO A 261 12.67 -4.36 -20.62
CA PRO A 261 13.75 -4.32 -21.62
C PRO A 261 15.14 -4.19 -20.96
N ARG A 262 15.24 -3.68 -19.73
CA ARG A 262 16.49 -3.58 -18.97
C ARG A 262 16.95 -4.95 -18.44
N ALA A 263 16.06 -5.94 -18.42
CA ALA A 263 16.31 -7.33 -18.03
C ALA A 263 16.10 -8.30 -19.20
N ALA A 264 16.24 -7.82 -20.44
CA ALA A 264 15.91 -8.58 -21.64
C ALA A 264 16.57 -9.96 -21.67
N GLY A 265 15.76 -10.99 -21.95
CA GLY A 265 16.19 -12.40 -22.03
C GLY A 265 16.46 -13.08 -20.71
N GLN A 266 16.38 -12.39 -19.57
CA GLN A 266 16.60 -12.97 -18.26
C GLN A 266 15.29 -13.53 -17.67
N ARG A 267 15.40 -14.62 -16.93
CA ARG A 267 14.31 -15.22 -16.15
C ARG A 267 12.97 -15.28 -16.90
N LYS A 268 13.00 -15.80 -18.12
CA LYS A 268 11.78 -16.01 -18.93
C LYS A 268 10.70 -16.79 -18.16
N ASP A 269 11.11 -17.71 -17.30
CA ASP A 269 10.24 -18.46 -16.39
C ASP A 269 9.41 -17.54 -15.49
N LEU A 270 10.04 -16.52 -14.91
CA LEU A 270 9.36 -15.54 -14.08
C LEU A 270 8.52 -14.58 -14.91
N VAL A 271 9.02 -14.11 -16.06
CA VAL A 271 8.26 -13.25 -16.96
C VAL A 271 6.94 -13.91 -17.35
N ASP A 272 6.99 -15.16 -17.80
CA ASP A 272 5.81 -15.92 -18.25
C ASP A 272 4.82 -16.20 -17.10
N SER A 273 5.29 -16.31 -15.86
CA SER A 273 4.47 -16.56 -14.66
C SER A 273 4.01 -15.28 -13.95
N THR A 274 4.38 -14.10 -14.46
CA THR A 274 4.02 -12.83 -13.82
C THR A 274 2.50 -12.65 -13.75
N ILE A 275 2.00 -12.41 -12.54
CA ILE A 275 0.59 -12.18 -12.28
C ILE A 275 0.21 -10.77 -12.78
N THR A 276 -0.84 -10.69 -13.59
CA THR A 276 -1.47 -9.42 -13.94
C THR A 276 -2.23 -8.89 -12.73
N PRO A 277 -1.99 -7.64 -12.29
CA PRO A 277 -2.69 -7.07 -11.16
C PRO A 277 -4.18 -6.84 -11.41
N ASP A 278 -4.99 -6.84 -10.35
CA ASP A 278 -6.46 -6.69 -10.45
C ASP A 278 -6.87 -5.30 -10.96
N VAL A 279 -6.16 -4.25 -10.57
CA VAL A 279 -6.45 -2.85 -10.95
C VAL A 279 -5.15 -2.14 -11.31
N VAL A 280 -5.08 -1.68 -12.55
CA VAL A 280 -3.99 -0.83 -13.03
C VAL A 280 -4.34 0.61 -12.72
N LEU A 281 -3.40 1.34 -12.13
CA LEU A 281 -3.50 2.73 -11.74
C LEU A 281 -2.67 3.60 -12.70
N PRO A 282 -2.85 4.92 -12.72
CA PRO A 282 -2.01 5.77 -13.54
C PRO A 282 -0.52 5.62 -13.19
N ALA A 283 0.33 5.59 -14.22
CA ALA A 283 1.77 5.53 -14.04
C ALA A 283 2.28 6.72 -13.21
N HIS A 284 3.19 6.44 -12.30
CA HIS A 284 3.81 7.44 -11.42
C HIS A 284 2.85 8.20 -10.48
N ALA A 285 1.62 7.70 -10.28
CA ALA A 285 0.68 8.31 -9.33
C ALA A 285 1.20 8.27 -7.88
N ALA A 286 2.14 7.39 -7.62
CA ALA A 286 2.74 7.12 -6.32
C ALA A 286 1.67 6.79 -5.27
N VAL A 287 0.94 5.71 -5.51
CA VAL A 287 -0.07 5.21 -4.57
C VAL A 287 0.58 4.85 -3.24
N LEU A 288 0.11 5.44 -2.13
CA LEU A 288 0.69 5.22 -0.79
C LEU A 288 -0.02 4.12 -0.02
N ASP A 289 -1.29 4.33 0.26
CA ASP A 289 -2.08 3.41 1.07
C ASP A 289 -3.52 3.40 0.59
N PHE A 290 -4.31 2.50 1.13
CA PHE A 290 -5.73 2.39 0.83
C PHE A 290 -6.51 1.97 2.07
N THR A 291 -7.83 2.14 2.02
CA THR A 291 -8.73 1.59 3.02
C THR A 291 -10.01 1.09 2.38
N PHE A 292 -10.50 -0.08 2.82
CA PHE A 292 -11.82 -0.55 2.44
C PHE A 292 -12.89 0.21 3.22
N TYR A 293 -13.90 0.69 2.52
CA TYR A 293 -14.98 1.44 3.14
C TYR A 293 -16.17 0.56 3.47
N ASN A 294 -16.43 0.39 4.75
CA ASN A 294 -17.60 -0.32 5.28
C ASN A 294 -18.56 0.59 6.07
N GLY A 295 -18.32 1.89 6.05
CA GLY A 295 -19.14 2.88 6.72
C GLY A 295 -20.52 3.06 6.09
N LYS A 296 -21.34 3.89 6.75
CA LYS A 296 -22.71 4.24 6.30
C LYS A 296 -22.85 5.71 5.93
N ALA A 297 -21.83 6.54 6.19
CA ALA A 297 -21.89 7.98 5.95
C ALA A 297 -21.86 8.34 4.46
N PHE A 298 -21.11 7.60 3.63
CA PHE A 298 -21.09 7.80 2.19
C PHE A 298 -22.21 7.03 1.49
N PRO A 299 -22.63 7.44 0.28
CA PRO A 299 -23.60 6.74 -0.56
C PRO A 299 -23.34 5.24 -0.70
N ALA A 300 -24.38 4.47 -1.00
CA ALA A 300 -24.30 3.01 -0.99
C ALA A 300 -23.30 2.42 -1.99
N GLU A 301 -23.06 3.10 -3.10
CA GLU A 301 -22.11 2.72 -4.15
C GLU A 301 -20.66 2.69 -3.70
N TYR A 302 -20.31 3.40 -2.60
CA TYR A 302 -18.98 3.38 -2.03
C TYR A 302 -18.74 2.20 -1.06
N ARG A 303 -19.80 1.51 -0.63
CA ARG A 303 -19.66 0.45 0.38
C ARG A 303 -19.01 -0.79 -0.19
N GLY A 304 -18.02 -1.29 0.55
CA GLY A 304 -17.23 -2.46 0.17
C GLY A 304 -16.13 -2.17 -0.84
N GLY A 305 -16.06 -0.95 -1.41
CA GLY A 305 -14.95 -0.52 -2.26
C GLY A 305 -13.75 -0.02 -1.46
N ALA A 306 -12.70 0.38 -2.17
CA ALA A 306 -11.45 0.85 -1.58
C ALA A 306 -11.16 2.31 -1.98
N PHE A 307 -10.79 3.14 -0.99
CA PHE A 307 -10.21 4.46 -1.22
C PHE A 307 -8.69 4.35 -1.21
N LEU A 308 -8.04 4.93 -2.22
CA LEU A 308 -6.58 4.92 -2.41
C LEU A 308 -6.04 6.34 -2.32
N ALA A 309 -4.96 6.54 -1.59
CA ALA A 309 -4.27 7.84 -1.49
C ALA A 309 -3.10 7.91 -2.48
N PHE A 310 -3.11 8.89 -3.37
CA PHE A 310 -2.03 9.16 -4.33
C PHE A 310 -1.18 10.32 -3.85
N HIS A 311 0.11 10.06 -3.62
CA HIS A 311 1.08 11.10 -3.26
C HIS A 311 1.29 12.11 -4.39
N GLY A 312 1.35 11.61 -5.63
CA GLY A 312 1.60 12.40 -6.82
C GLY A 312 2.96 12.15 -7.47
N SER A 313 2.99 12.41 -8.77
CA SER A 313 4.11 12.05 -9.65
C SER A 313 5.33 12.96 -9.48
N SER A 314 6.51 12.35 -9.67
CA SER A 314 7.81 13.04 -9.78
C SER A 314 8.54 12.73 -11.09
N ASN A 315 8.16 11.65 -11.78
CA ASN A 315 8.76 11.21 -13.04
C ASN A 315 7.72 11.25 -14.18
N ARG A 316 7.28 12.47 -14.52
CA ARG A 316 6.24 12.69 -15.53
C ARG A 316 6.23 14.14 -16.00
N SER A 317 6.06 14.38 -17.31
CA SER A 317 6.02 15.73 -17.90
C SER A 317 4.86 16.57 -17.35
N LYS A 318 3.67 15.96 -17.24
CA LYS A 318 2.50 16.55 -16.58
C LYS A 318 2.25 15.84 -15.27
N ARG A 319 2.33 16.57 -14.16
CA ARG A 319 2.05 16.03 -12.83
C ARG A 319 0.66 15.47 -12.74
N LEU A 320 0.51 14.36 -12.03
CA LEU A 320 -0.77 13.77 -11.67
C LEU A 320 -0.70 13.15 -10.27
N GLY A 321 -1.84 12.65 -9.77
CA GLY A 321 -1.98 12.19 -8.39
C GLY A 321 -2.42 13.34 -7.48
N TYR A 322 -1.87 13.45 -6.27
CA TYR A 322 -2.29 14.44 -5.25
C TYR A 322 -3.80 14.35 -4.99
N SER A 323 -4.29 13.15 -4.84
CA SER A 323 -5.73 12.89 -4.78
C SER A 323 -6.06 11.62 -4.03
N VAL A 324 -7.32 11.48 -3.67
CA VAL A 324 -7.90 10.20 -3.21
C VAL A 324 -8.76 9.65 -4.34
N ALA A 325 -8.49 8.42 -4.75
CA ALA A 325 -9.28 7.70 -5.74
C ALA A 325 -10.16 6.64 -5.07
N PHE A 326 -11.22 6.22 -5.75
CA PHE A 326 -12.09 5.15 -5.30
C PHE A 326 -12.11 4.01 -6.32
N VAL A 327 -11.93 2.78 -5.86
CA VAL A 327 -12.08 1.56 -6.65
C VAL A 327 -13.35 0.85 -6.18
N PRO A 328 -14.37 0.72 -7.05
CA PRO A 328 -15.61 0.04 -6.70
C PRO A 328 -15.42 -1.47 -6.67
N PHE A 329 -16.09 -2.13 -5.72
CA PHE A 329 -16.07 -3.58 -5.55
C PHE A 329 -17.47 -4.17 -5.58
N LYS A 330 -17.61 -5.33 -6.18
CA LYS A 330 -18.80 -6.18 -6.11
C LYS A 330 -18.37 -7.62 -5.84
N ASN A 331 -19.01 -8.25 -4.85
CA ASN A 331 -18.69 -9.63 -4.45
C ASN A 331 -17.19 -9.85 -4.14
N GLY A 332 -16.53 -8.87 -3.50
CA GLY A 332 -15.14 -8.95 -3.13
C GLY A 332 -14.13 -8.75 -4.26
N LYS A 333 -14.58 -8.39 -5.46
CA LYS A 333 -13.70 -8.12 -6.63
C LYS A 333 -13.93 -6.70 -7.15
N PRO A 334 -12.88 -6.01 -7.65
CA PRO A 334 -13.04 -4.72 -8.29
C PRO A 334 -13.89 -4.85 -9.56
N THR A 335 -14.71 -3.85 -9.83
CA THR A 335 -15.66 -3.87 -10.97
C THR A 335 -15.26 -2.93 -12.10
N GLY A 336 -14.13 -2.24 -11.96
CA GLY A 336 -13.64 -1.30 -12.97
C GLY A 336 -12.40 -0.55 -12.48
N PRO A 337 -11.88 0.35 -13.31
CA PRO A 337 -10.81 1.26 -12.92
C PRO A 337 -11.28 2.20 -11.80
N GLU A 338 -10.36 2.98 -11.27
CA GLU A 338 -10.68 4.01 -10.28
C GLU A 338 -11.77 4.98 -10.77
N ILE A 339 -12.73 5.29 -9.90
CA ILE A 339 -13.80 6.26 -10.17
C ILE A 339 -13.66 7.44 -9.18
N GLY A 340 -13.78 8.67 -9.71
CA GLY A 340 -13.90 9.88 -8.91
C GLY A 340 -12.66 10.18 -8.07
N ARG A 341 -12.09 11.36 -8.27
CA ARG A 341 -10.93 11.84 -7.53
C ARG A 341 -11.32 13.05 -6.71
N ALA A 342 -11.13 12.99 -5.40
CA ALA A 342 -10.96 14.20 -4.62
C ALA A 342 -9.53 14.70 -4.88
N SER A 343 -9.37 15.87 -5.48
CA SER A 343 -8.05 16.39 -5.86
C SER A 343 -7.85 17.84 -5.49
N CYS A 344 -6.60 18.23 -5.30
CA CYS A 344 -6.24 19.66 -5.35
C CYS A 344 -6.26 20.13 -6.80
N ARG A 345 -6.96 21.25 -7.09
CA ARG A 345 -7.06 21.81 -8.44
C ARG A 345 -5.73 22.37 -8.95
N GLU A 346 -4.83 22.69 -8.06
CA GLU A 346 -3.53 23.24 -8.38
C GLU A 346 -2.44 22.19 -8.20
N ARG A 347 -1.50 22.16 -9.15
CA ARG A 347 -0.41 21.19 -9.29
C ARG A 347 0.69 21.35 -8.22
N VAL A 348 0.30 21.63 -6.98
CA VAL A 348 1.21 21.99 -5.91
C VAL A 348 0.83 21.23 -4.63
N CYS A 349 1.81 20.64 -3.97
CA CYS A 349 1.62 20.03 -2.66
C CYS A 349 1.61 21.11 -1.59
N TYR A 350 0.58 21.11 -0.74
CA TYR A 350 0.55 21.95 0.44
C TYR A 350 0.93 21.12 1.68
N PRO A 351 1.73 21.67 2.61
CA PRO A 351 1.91 21.05 3.89
C PRO A 351 0.57 21.00 4.63
N VAL A 352 0.21 19.83 5.15
CA VAL A 352 -0.96 19.63 6.01
C VAL A 352 -0.56 19.84 7.46
#